data_ddc1bf99e94fd92b05340dc999f04bae
#
_entry.id   ddc1bf99e94fd92b05340dc999f04bae
#
_cell.length_a   1.000
_cell.length_b   1.000
_cell.length_c   1.000
_cell.angle_alpha   90.00
_cell.angle_beta   90.00
_cell.angle_gamma   90.00
#
_symmetry.space_group_name_H-M   'P 1'
#
loop_
_entity.id
_entity.type
_entity.pdbx_description
1 polymer ?
#
loop_
_entity_poly.entity_id
_entity_poly.type
_entity_poly.pdbx_seq_one_letter_code
_entity_poly.pdbx_strand_id
1 'polypeptide(L)'
;MIAALPMYDFAPVRAATDAWWQGIARALRLQGIPDVPSKLTRERAERTWRHPNLMFGQVCGYPLIRSHGTKPHLIATPCYDVPGCEGPEYSSVIVIHANNQASNMEDLRGKIAAISGLDSHSGCHILRAMVAPMASRGGRFFGRQIITGSHAGSLEAIEAREADVAAVDAVTYSLIKRSMPEALEGFRVLGRSPRAPAPPYICSRETSRDDVERMRDALVDALADPDLASCRDELMIRGAKLVELEKYGRIDEMARIGESAGMVDH
;
A
#
# COMPACT_ATOMS: atom_id res chain seq x y z
N MET A 1 -1.65 17.85 -16.77
CA MET A 1 -1.08 17.12 -15.62
C MET A 1 -2.11 16.19 -15.01
N ILE A 2 -1.71 15.10 -14.33
CA ILE A 2 -2.60 14.19 -13.60
C ILE A 2 -2.21 14.08 -12.12
N ALA A 3 -3.17 13.74 -11.26
CA ALA A 3 -2.96 13.37 -9.87
C ALA A 3 -3.72 12.09 -9.57
N ALA A 4 -3.13 11.15 -8.79
CA ALA A 4 -3.72 9.86 -8.51
C ALA A 4 -3.28 9.30 -7.16
N LEU A 5 -4.22 8.95 -6.30
CA LEU A 5 -3.98 8.37 -4.96
C LEU A 5 -4.63 6.97 -4.85
N PRO A 6 -4.18 5.98 -5.66
CA PRO A 6 -4.91 4.72 -5.81
C PRO A 6 -4.75 3.74 -4.64
N MET A 7 -3.81 3.98 -3.72
CA MET A 7 -3.46 2.97 -2.71
C MET A 7 -4.59 2.70 -1.70
N TYR A 8 -5.33 3.74 -1.33
CA TYR A 8 -6.38 3.66 -0.32
C TYR A 8 -7.71 4.30 -0.78
N ASP A 9 -7.91 4.40 -2.11
CA ASP A 9 -9.08 5.06 -2.72
C ASP A 9 -10.19 4.04 -3.05
N PHE A 10 -10.92 3.60 -2.04
CA PHE A 10 -12.08 2.74 -2.23
C PHE A 10 -13.38 3.43 -1.77
N ALA A 11 -14.54 2.91 -2.20
CA ALA A 11 -15.82 3.63 -2.13
C ALA A 11 -16.13 4.32 -0.79
N PRO A 12 -16.01 3.68 0.39
CA PRO A 12 -16.32 4.31 1.66
C PRO A 12 -15.47 5.54 2.02
N VAL A 13 -14.19 5.57 1.64
CA VAL A 13 -13.26 6.67 1.99
C VAL A 13 -12.99 7.62 0.83
N ARG A 14 -13.66 7.43 -0.31
CA ARG A 14 -13.43 8.23 -1.52
C ARG A 14 -13.65 9.72 -1.31
N ALA A 15 -14.67 10.11 -0.56
CA ALA A 15 -14.94 11.51 -0.26
C ALA A 15 -13.80 12.16 0.53
N ALA A 16 -13.25 11.44 1.51
CA ALA A 16 -12.09 11.91 2.28
C ALA A 16 -10.83 11.99 1.40
N THR A 17 -10.62 11.03 0.49
CA THR A 17 -9.50 11.07 -0.48
C THR A 17 -9.62 12.27 -1.43
N ASP A 18 -10.83 12.57 -1.91
CA ASP A 18 -11.09 13.76 -2.72
C ASP A 18 -10.85 15.06 -1.94
N ALA A 19 -11.33 15.13 -0.69
CA ALA A 19 -11.11 16.30 0.17
C ALA A 19 -9.61 16.51 0.47
N TRP A 20 -8.88 15.42 0.76
CA TRP A 20 -7.44 15.45 0.96
C TRP A 20 -6.70 15.96 -0.27
N TRP A 21 -7.06 15.45 -1.46
CA TRP A 21 -6.48 15.95 -2.71
C TRP A 21 -6.80 17.43 -2.93
N GLN A 22 -8.03 17.90 -2.69
CA GLN A 22 -8.39 19.30 -2.86
C GLN A 22 -7.54 20.23 -1.96
N GLY A 23 -7.26 19.79 -0.74
CA GLY A 23 -6.36 20.50 0.17
C GLY A 23 -4.93 20.59 -0.36
N ILE A 24 -4.36 19.45 -0.77
CA ILE A 24 -3.03 19.41 -1.38
C ILE A 24 -3.00 20.27 -2.65
N ALA A 25 -4.01 20.17 -3.51
CA ALA A 25 -4.08 20.95 -4.75
C ALA A 25 -4.16 22.47 -4.50
N ARG A 26 -4.87 22.88 -3.43
CA ARG A 26 -4.88 24.28 -2.98
C ARG A 26 -3.48 24.72 -2.53
N ALA A 27 -2.82 23.95 -1.71
CA ALA A 27 -1.47 24.25 -1.23
C ALA A 27 -0.46 24.29 -2.38
N LEU A 28 -0.52 23.37 -3.34
CA LEU A 28 0.35 23.37 -4.53
C LEU A 28 0.19 24.65 -5.34
N ARG A 29 -1.03 25.15 -5.53
CA ARG A 29 -1.29 26.44 -6.23
C ARG A 29 -0.72 27.62 -5.45
N LEU A 30 -0.82 27.61 -4.12
CA LEU A 30 -0.24 28.66 -3.26
C LEU A 30 1.28 28.66 -3.33
N GLN A 31 1.91 27.51 -3.50
CA GLN A 31 3.35 27.38 -3.76
C GLN A 31 3.73 27.69 -5.22
N GLY A 32 2.80 28.14 -6.06
CA GLY A 32 3.05 28.58 -7.44
C GLY A 32 3.23 27.43 -8.42
N ILE A 33 2.85 26.20 -8.11
CA ILE A 33 2.85 25.07 -9.04
C ILE A 33 1.75 25.28 -10.10
N PRO A 34 2.10 25.30 -11.40
CA PRO A 34 1.12 25.50 -12.47
C PRO A 34 0.34 24.22 -12.77
N ASP A 35 -0.79 24.36 -13.48
CA ASP A 35 -1.58 23.26 -14.07
C ASP A 35 -2.02 22.17 -13.08
N VAL A 36 -2.23 22.54 -11.81
CA VAL A 36 -2.65 21.60 -10.77
C VAL A 36 -4.04 21.02 -11.08
N PRO A 37 -4.16 19.68 -11.24
CA PRO A 37 -5.43 19.05 -11.55
C PRO A 37 -6.51 19.37 -10.50
N SER A 38 -7.73 19.58 -10.95
CA SER A 38 -8.87 19.84 -10.06
C SER A 38 -9.45 18.56 -9.45
N LYS A 39 -9.17 17.39 -10.05
CA LYS A 39 -9.71 16.08 -9.62
C LYS A 39 -8.64 15.02 -9.71
N LEU A 40 -8.80 13.96 -8.91
CA LEU A 40 -8.00 12.76 -9.01
C LEU A 40 -8.35 11.95 -10.28
N THR A 41 -7.31 11.43 -10.92
CA THR A 41 -7.42 10.45 -11.99
C THR A 41 -7.58 9.06 -11.37
N ARG A 42 -8.65 8.36 -11.73
CA ARG A 42 -8.99 7.03 -11.21
C ARG A 42 -8.90 5.97 -12.31
N GLU A 43 -7.73 5.86 -12.90
CA GLU A 43 -7.37 4.79 -13.81
C GLU A 43 -6.61 3.68 -13.09
N ARG A 44 -6.24 2.62 -13.83
CA ARG A 44 -5.37 1.58 -13.28
C ARG A 44 -4.08 2.17 -12.75
N ALA A 45 -3.70 1.77 -11.55
CA ALA A 45 -2.54 2.31 -10.83
C ALA A 45 -1.25 2.26 -11.68
N GLU A 46 -1.01 1.17 -12.42
CA GLU A 46 0.17 1.00 -13.26
C GLU A 46 0.27 2.05 -14.38
N ARG A 47 -0.87 2.56 -14.87
CA ARG A 47 -0.90 3.62 -15.86
C ARG A 47 -0.60 4.98 -15.26
N THR A 48 -1.08 5.21 -14.04
CA THR A 48 -0.89 6.50 -13.38
C THR A 48 0.53 6.68 -12.87
N TRP A 49 1.14 5.64 -12.25
CA TRP A 49 2.50 5.76 -11.69
C TRP A 49 3.59 6.09 -12.72
N ARG A 50 3.41 5.62 -13.95
CA ARG A 50 4.38 5.79 -15.04
C ARG A 50 4.03 6.92 -15.99
N HIS A 51 2.97 7.66 -15.68
CA HIS A 51 2.52 8.72 -16.56
C HIS A 51 3.52 9.87 -16.56
N PRO A 52 4.02 10.34 -17.73
CA PRO A 52 5.04 11.38 -17.80
C PRO A 52 4.58 12.71 -17.19
N ASN A 53 3.27 12.97 -17.22
CA ASN A 53 2.65 14.18 -16.66
C ASN A 53 2.09 13.94 -15.24
N LEU A 54 2.61 12.96 -14.49
CA LEU A 54 2.21 12.74 -13.11
C LEU A 54 2.72 13.89 -12.24
N MET A 55 1.81 14.74 -11.78
CA MET A 55 2.13 15.82 -10.84
C MET A 55 2.23 15.28 -9.42
N PHE A 56 1.23 14.52 -8.99
CA PHE A 56 1.17 13.98 -7.63
C PHE A 56 0.51 12.60 -7.65
N GLY A 57 1.20 11.60 -7.10
CA GLY A 57 0.67 10.24 -7.06
C GLY A 57 1.09 9.50 -5.82
N GLN A 58 0.50 8.32 -5.62
CA GLN A 58 0.92 7.38 -4.58
C GLN A 58 1.16 6.01 -5.19
N VAL A 59 2.26 5.34 -4.82
CA VAL A 59 2.70 4.09 -5.44
C VAL A 59 3.08 3.05 -4.38
N CYS A 60 2.80 1.78 -4.63
CA CYS A 60 3.34 0.70 -3.80
C CYS A 60 4.88 0.65 -3.89
N GLY A 61 5.54 0.32 -2.77
CA GLY A 61 7.00 0.30 -2.72
C GLY A 61 7.65 -0.73 -3.65
N TYR A 62 7.00 -1.86 -3.94
CA TYR A 62 7.55 -2.88 -4.82
C TYR A 62 7.69 -2.41 -6.28
N PRO A 63 6.63 -1.94 -6.97
CA PRO A 63 6.80 -1.38 -8.31
C PRO A 63 7.68 -0.13 -8.34
N LEU A 64 7.77 0.65 -7.27
CA LEU A 64 8.69 1.78 -7.15
C LEU A 64 10.15 1.35 -7.32
N ILE A 65 10.56 0.28 -6.65
CA ILE A 65 11.96 -0.19 -6.67
C ILE A 65 12.27 -1.11 -7.84
N ARG A 66 11.29 -1.90 -8.30
CA ARG A 66 11.43 -2.85 -9.42
C ARG A 66 11.12 -2.24 -10.79
N SER A 67 10.68 -0.97 -10.87
CA SER A 67 10.49 -0.32 -12.15
C SER A 67 11.82 -0.23 -12.91
N HIS A 68 11.85 -0.79 -14.12
CA HIS A 68 12.96 -0.60 -15.04
C HIS A 68 12.94 0.84 -15.57
N GLY A 69 14.08 1.48 -15.58
CA GLY A 69 14.24 2.86 -16.05
C GLY A 69 14.38 3.89 -14.92
N THR A 70 14.17 5.17 -15.25
CA THR A 70 14.35 6.26 -14.31
C THR A 70 13.19 6.32 -13.33
N LYS A 71 13.53 6.38 -12.05
CA LYS A 71 12.54 6.39 -10.96
C LYS A 71 11.88 7.77 -10.81
N PRO A 72 10.63 7.82 -10.32
CA PRO A 72 9.97 9.08 -9.99
C PRO A 72 10.68 9.79 -8.83
N HIS A 73 10.41 11.07 -8.66
CA HIS A 73 10.82 11.78 -7.45
C HIS A 73 9.90 11.40 -6.29
N LEU A 74 10.51 11.16 -5.11
CA LEU A 74 9.79 10.99 -3.86
C LEU A 74 9.45 12.37 -3.28
N ILE A 75 8.17 12.61 -3.02
CA ILE A 75 7.71 13.82 -2.32
C ILE A 75 7.83 13.57 -0.82
N ALA A 76 7.08 12.61 -0.29
CA ALA A 76 7.16 12.16 1.11
C ALA A 76 6.46 10.81 1.28
N THR A 77 6.69 10.14 2.40
CA THR A 77 6.01 8.92 2.80
C THR A 77 5.02 9.24 3.91
N PRO A 78 3.71 9.02 3.71
CA PRO A 78 2.72 9.27 4.75
C PRO A 78 2.93 8.39 5.97
N CYS A 79 2.61 8.95 7.15
CA CYS A 79 2.59 8.26 8.44
C CYS A 79 1.13 8.03 8.83
N TYR A 80 0.76 6.79 9.12
CA TYR A 80 -0.61 6.40 9.45
C TYR A 80 -0.74 6.04 10.93
N ASP A 81 -1.84 6.48 11.55
CA ASP A 81 -2.19 6.13 12.93
C ASP A 81 -3.05 4.87 12.97
N VAL A 82 -2.42 3.76 12.64
CA VAL A 82 -3.08 2.45 12.67
C VAL A 82 -2.19 1.40 13.33
N PRO A 83 -2.76 0.38 13.99
CA PRO A 83 -1.97 -0.73 14.52
C PRO A 83 -1.14 -1.39 13.42
N GLY A 84 0.17 -1.50 13.62
CA GLY A 84 1.12 -2.07 12.67
C GLY A 84 1.84 -1.04 11.81
N CYS A 85 1.54 0.27 11.97
CA CYS A 85 2.32 1.36 11.42
C CYS A 85 3.16 2.04 12.52
N GLU A 86 4.33 2.55 12.16
CA GLU A 86 5.17 3.36 13.03
C GLU A 86 5.97 4.36 12.18
N GLY A 87 5.71 5.65 12.38
CA GLY A 87 6.27 6.69 11.51
C GLY A 87 5.92 6.41 10.05
N PRO A 88 6.90 6.43 9.12
CA PRO A 88 6.67 6.19 7.71
C PRO A 88 6.67 4.70 7.33
N GLU A 89 6.63 3.79 8.29
CA GLU A 89 6.61 2.35 8.06
C GLU A 89 5.23 1.74 8.31
N TYR A 90 4.88 0.71 7.56
CA TYR A 90 3.65 -0.05 7.69
C TYR A 90 3.92 -1.55 7.67
N SER A 91 2.96 -2.34 8.13
CA SER A 91 2.97 -3.81 8.05
C SER A 91 1.74 -4.33 7.31
N SER A 92 1.68 -5.63 7.14
CA SER A 92 0.46 -6.32 6.70
C SER A 92 -0.12 -7.15 7.85
N VAL A 93 -1.44 -7.24 7.87
CA VAL A 93 -2.21 -8.10 8.77
C VAL A 93 -2.37 -9.44 8.07
N ILE A 94 -2.02 -10.54 8.74
CA ILE A 94 -2.27 -11.89 8.24
C ILE A 94 -3.67 -12.30 8.66
N VAL A 95 -4.54 -12.46 7.68
CA VAL A 95 -5.97 -12.70 7.88
C VAL A 95 -6.33 -14.12 7.45
N ILE A 96 -7.12 -14.77 8.26
CA ILE A 96 -7.71 -16.09 7.98
C ILE A 96 -9.20 -16.04 8.34
N HIS A 97 -9.98 -16.98 7.83
CA HIS A 97 -11.37 -17.09 8.23
C HIS A 97 -11.50 -17.39 9.74
N ALA A 98 -12.51 -16.85 10.42
CA ALA A 98 -12.74 -17.02 11.86
C ALA A 98 -12.77 -18.48 12.30
N ASN A 99 -13.35 -19.38 11.48
CA ASN A 99 -13.44 -20.81 11.76
C ASN A 99 -12.20 -21.63 11.39
N ASN A 100 -11.15 -21.00 10.82
CA ASN A 100 -9.89 -21.66 10.52
C ASN A 100 -9.15 -21.94 11.84
N GLN A 101 -8.65 -23.17 12.05
CA GLN A 101 -8.02 -23.61 13.30
C GLN A 101 -6.53 -23.30 13.37
N ALA A 102 -5.93 -22.71 12.33
CA ALA A 102 -4.51 -22.36 12.33
C ALA A 102 -4.19 -21.40 13.49
N SER A 103 -3.18 -21.68 14.28
CA SER A 103 -2.73 -20.88 15.42
C SER A 103 -1.43 -20.11 15.13
N ASN A 104 -0.73 -20.51 14.09
CA ASN A 104 0.54 -19.89 13.64
C ASN A 104 0.71 -20.07 12.13
N MET A 105 1.78 -19.49 11.57
CA MET A 105 2.04 -19.56 10.13
C MET A 105 2.34 -20.98 9.63
N GLU A 106 2.95 -21.86 10.45
CA GLU A 106 3.28 -23.23 10.05
C GLU A 106 2.04 -24.07 9.77
N ASP A 107 0.93 -23.81 10.48
CA ASP A 107 -0.36 -24.50 10.29
C ASP A 107 -1.00 -24.21 8.91
N LEU A 108 -0.46 -23.22 8.19
CA LEU A 108 -0.88 -22.84 6.85
C LEU A 108 -0.11 -23.55 5.73
N ARG A 109 0.78 -24.48 6.10
CA ARG A 109 1.53 -25.28 5.12
C ARG A 109 0.59 -26.10 4.23
N GLY A 110 0.81 -26.05 2.93
CA GLY A 110 -0.03 -26.71 1.92
C GLY A 110 -1.40 -26.08 1.68
N LYS A 111 -1.71 -24.98 2.40
CA LYS A 111 -2.96 -24.24 2.24
C LYS A 111 -2.95 -23.32 1.02
N ILE A 112 -4.10 -22.72 0.72
CA ILE A 112 -4.27 -21.79 -0.40
C ILE A 112 -4.09 -20.37 0.11
N ALA A 113 -3.16 -19.61 -0.50
CA ALA A 113 -2.93 -18.20 -0.22
C ALA A 113 -3.60 -17.31 -1.28
N ALA A 114 -4.38 -16.32 -0.84
CA ALA A 114 -4.85 -15.22 -1.70
C ALA A 114 -3.78 -14.11 -1.71
N ILE A 115 -3.37 -13.70 -2.91
CA ILE A 115 -2.44 -12.59 -3.13
C ILE A 115 -3.11 -11.50 -3.94
N SER A 116 -2.95 -10.23 -3.54
CA SER A 116 -3.63 -9.11 -4.20
C SER A 116 -3.08 -8.78 -5.58
N GLY A 117 -1.84 -9.17 -5.87
CA GLY A 117 -1.18 -8.99 -7.16
C GLY A 117 0.30 -9.30 -7.04
N LEU A 118 0.93 -9.69 -8.17
CA LEU A 118 2.36 -10.03 -8.23
C LEU A 118 3.29 -8.81 -8.02
N ASP A 119 2.76 -7.62 -8.23
CA ASP A 119 3.44 -6.34 -8.01
C ASP A 119 3.16 -5.75 -6.61
N SER A 120 2.45 -6.47 -5.75
CA SER A 120 2.10 -6.02 -4.40
C SER A 120 3.12 -6.45 -3.36
N HIS A 121 3.75 -5.49 -2.66
CA HIS A 121 4.54 -5.80 -1.47
C HIS A 121 3.64 -6.37 -0.36
N SER A 122 2.64 -5.61 0.07
CA SER A 122 1.81 -5.92 1.25
C SER A 122 0.89 -7.12 1.08
N GLY A 123 0.45 -7.40 -0.15
CA GLY A 123 -0.48 -8.49 -0.44
C GLY A 123 0.14 -9.72 -1.07
N CYS A 124 1.46 -9.72 -1.37
CA CYS A 124 2.15 -10.84 -2.00
C CYS A 124 3.54 -11.07 -1.39
N HIS A 125 4.51 -10.17 -1.66
CA HIS A 125 5.91 -10.44 -1.36
C HIS A 125 6.19 -10.59 0.13
N ILE A 126 5.52 -9.80 0.98
CA ILE A 126 5.70 -9.92 2.42
C ILE A 126 5.18 -11.27 2.97
N LEU A 127 4.08 -11.79 2.46
CA LEU A 127 3.55 -13.09 2.86
C LEU A 127 4.52 -14.21 2.45
N ARG A 128 5.06 -14.14 1.23
CA ARG A 128 6.08 -15.07 0.74
C ARG A 128 7.35 -15.01 1.58
N ALA A 129 7.83 -13.81 1.93
CA ALA A 129 9.00 -13.61 2.78
C ALA A 129 8.81 -14.19 4.18
N MET A 130 7.61 -14.05 4.77
CA MET A 130 7.31 -14.60 6.11
C MET A 130 7.37 -16.11 6.17
N VAL A 131 6.96 -16.80 5.11
CA VAL A 131 6.95 -18.27 5.08
C VAL A 131 8.23 -18.88 4.48
N ALA A 132 9.07 -18.08 3.85
CA ALA A 132 10.31 -18.53 3.24
C ALA A 132 11.24 -19.31 4.20
N PRO A 133 11.48 -18.87 5.46
CA PRO A 133 12.28 -19.62 6.41
C PRO A 133 11.72 -21.01 6.77
N MET A 134 10.42 -21.19 6.59
CA MET A 134 9.70 -22.44 6.88
C MET A 134 9.58 -23.34 5.64
N ALA A 135 9.85 -22.82 4.44
CA ALA A 135 9.82 -23.62 3.22
C ALA A 135 10.95 -24.68 3.25
N SER A 136 10.62 -25.92 2.94
CA SER A 136 11.65 -26.97 2.75
C SER A 136 12.48 -26.64 1.50
N ARG A 137 13.76 -27.05 1.46
CA ARG A 137 14.61 -26.83 0.28
C ARG A 137 13.95 -27.42 -0.96
N GLY A 138 13.62 -26.55 -1.94
CA GLY A 138 12.97 -26.92 -3.19
C GLY A 138 11.46 -27.21 -3.10
N GLY A 139 10.83 -26.98 -1.93
CA GLY A 139 9.39 -27.18 -1.72
C GLY A 139 8.62 -25.89 -1.58
N ARG A 140 7.36 -25.89 -2.06
CA ARG A 140 6.42 -24.79 -1.84
C ARG A 140 5.88 -24.84 -0.41
N PHE A 141 5.77 -23.67 0.25
CA PHE A 141 5.08 -23.60 1.53
C PHE A 141 3.56 -23.70 1.35
N PHE A 142 2.99 -22.85 0.49
CA PHE A 142 1.58 -22.92 0.11
C PHE A 142 1.37 -23.94 -1.00
N GLY A 143 0.29 -24.71 -0.91
CA GLY A 143 -0.09 -25.67 -1.94
C GLY A 143 -0.51 -24.98 -3.24
N ARG A 144 -1.14 -23.79 -3.12
CA ARG A 144 -1.58 -22.96 -4.24
C ARG A 144 -1.60 -21.49 -3.85
N GLN A 145 -1.40 -20.61 -4.83
CA GLN A 145 -1.66 -19.17 -4.70
C GLN A 145 -2.68 -18.75 -5.74
N ILE A 146 -3.63 -17.87 -5.36
CA ILE A 146 -4.62 -17.29 -6.27
C ILE A 146 -4.45 -15.77 -6.29
N ILE A 147 -4.51 -15.18 -7.48
CA ILE A 147 -4.40 -13.73 -7.67
C ILE A 147 -5.82 -13.14 -7.64
N THR A 148 -6.06 -12.23 -6.71
CA THR A 148 -7.40 -11.68 -6.44
C THR A 148 -7.58 -10.23 -6.92
N GLY A 149 -6.48 -9.58 -7.34
CA GLY A 149 -6.49 -8.22 -7.88
C GLY A 149 -6.50 -7.09 -6.84
N SER A 150 -6.88 -7.38 -5.58
CA SER A 150 -6.93 -6.37 -4.51
C SER A 150 -6.94 -7.01 -3.12
N HIS A 151 -6.71 -6.21 -2.06
CA HIS A 151 -6.88 -6.67 -0.69
C HIS A 151 -8.34 -7.04 -0.37
N ALA A 152 -9.32 -6.30 -0.91
CA ALA A 152 -10.73 -6.63 -0.79
C ALA A 152 -11.04 -7.99 -1.45
N GLY A 153 -10.60 -8.20 -2.69
CA GLY A 153 -10.74 -9.49 -3.37
C GLY A 153 -10.07 -10.65 -2.62
N SER A 154 -8.96 -10.38 -1.89
CA SER A 154 -8.33 -11.41 -1.04
C SER A 154 -9.18 -11.77 0.17
N LEU A 155 -9.86 -10.80 0.78
CA LEU A 155 -10.84 -11.06 1.86
C LEU A 155 -12.05 -11.83 1.32
N GLU A 156 -12.61 -11.42 0.19
CA GLU A 156 -13.72 -12.11 -0.50
C GLU A 156 -13.38 -13.59 -0.79
N ALA A 157 -12.15 -13.86 -1.27
CA ALA A 157 -11.70 -15.23 -1.53
C ALA A 157 -11.61 -16.10 -0.25
N ILE A 158 -11.22 -15.50 0.90
CA ILE A 158 -11.23 -16.20 2.18
C ILE A 158 -12.67 -16.45 2.65
N GLU A 159 -13.55 -15.47 2.53
CA GLU A 159 -14.96 -15.60 2.89
C GLU A 159 -15.64 -16.69 2.07
N ALA A 160 -15.40 -16.73 0.76
CA ALA A 160 -15.88 -17.76 -0.16
C ALA A 160 -15.22 -19.15 0.03
N ARG A 161 -14.24 -19.28 0.93
CA ARG A 161 -13.45 -20.52 1.15
C ARG A 161 -12.62 -20.96 -0.07
N GLU A 162 -12.33 -20.04 -0.95
CA GLU A 162 -11.42 -20.24 -2.09
C GLU A 162 -9.95 -20.09 -1.70
N ALA A 163 -9.70 -19.40 -0.58
CA ALA A 163 -8.39 -19.26 0.04
C ALA A 163 -8.46 -19.44 1.56
N ASP A 164 -7.33 -19.83 2.15
CA ASP A 164 -7.19 -20.05 3.59
C ASP A 164 -6.60 -18.83 4.31
N VAL A 165 -5.76 -18.05 3.62
CA VAL A 165 -4.98 -16.95 4.18
C VAL A 165 -4.73 -15.85 3.17
N ALA A 166 -4.64 -14.61 3.66
CA ALA A 166 -4.13 -13.46 2.92
C ALA A 166 -3.29 -12.54 3.81
N ALA A 167 -2.39 -11.80 3.19
CA ALA A 167 -1.79 -10.62 3.79
C ALA A 167 -2.54 -9.37 3.30
N VAL A 168 -3.05 -8.59 4.23
CA VAL A 168 -3.79 -7.35 3.94
C VAL A 168 -3.01 -6.18 4.52
N ASP A 169 -2.77 -5.16 3.72
CA ASP A 169 -2.17 -3.89 4.16
C ASP A 169 -2.85 -3.38 5.44
N ALA A 170 -2.07 -3.00 6.46
CA ALA A 170 -2.60 -2.61 7.76
C ALA A 170 -3.48 -1.35 7.69
N VAL A 171 -3.17 -0.42 6.78
CA VAL A 171 -3.97 0.79 6.56
C VAL A 171 -5.28 0.40 5.90
N THR A 172 -5.25 -0.40 4.83
CA THR A 172 -6.46 -0.93 4.18
C THR A 172 -7.34 -1.68 5.18
N TYR A 173 -6.77 -2.59 5.96
CA TYR A 173 -7.51 -3.34 6.99
C TYR A 173 -8.17 -2.43 8.01
N SER A 174 -7.45 -1.40 8.49
CA SER A 174 -7.96 -0.45 9.49
C SER A 174 -9.03 0.47 8.91
N LEU A 175 -8.89 0.91 7.66
CA LEU A 175 -9.91 1.68 6.96
C LEU A 175 -11.19 0.87 6.76
N ILE A 176 -11.09 -0.41 6.35
CA ILE A 176 -12.24 -1.32 6.25
C ILE A 176 -12.88 -1.49 7.63
N LYS A 177 -12.09 -1.76 8.67
CA LYS A 177 -12.59 -1.93 10.04
C LYS A 177 -13.34 -0.70 10.56
N ARG A 178 -12.94 0.49 10.15
CA ARG A 178 -13.58 1.75 10.55
C ARG A 178 -14.85 2.04 9.76
N SER A 179 -14.82 1.82 8.44
CA SER A 179 -15.89 2.23 7.52
C SER A 179 -16.92 1.15 7.20
N MET A 180 -16.54 -0.12 7.36
CA MET A 180 -17.36 -1.31 7.06
C MET A 180 -16.99 -2.45 8.02
N PRO A 181 -17.18 -2.30 9.35
CA PRO A 181 -16.76 -3.29 10.34
C PRO A 181 -17.36 -4.66 10.09
N GLU A 182 -18.59 -4.73 9.58
CA GLU A 182 -19.30 -5.96 9.20
C GLU A 182 -18.54 -6.78 8.15
N ALA A 183 -17.79 -6.13 7.26
CA ALA A 183 -16.97 -6.80 6.25
C ALA A 183 -15.78 -7.60 6.85
N LEU A 184 -15.55 -7.47 8.16
CA LEU A 184 -14.47 -8.20 8.85
C LEU A 184 -14.99 -9.20 9.90
N GLU A 185 -16.29 -9.34 10.10
CA GLU A 185 -16.86 -10.24 11.13
C GLU A 185 -16.50 -11.71 10.90
N GLY A 186 -16.38 -12.14 9.64
CA GLY A 186 -16.01 -13.50 9.26
C GLY A 186 -14.53 -13.85 9.39
N PHE A 187 -13.68 -12.93 9.89
CA PHE A 187 -12.23 -13.07 9.88
C PHE A 187 -11.60 -12.96 11.26
N ARG A 188 -10.41 -13.54 11.39
CA ARG A 188 -9.52 -13.27 12.50
C ARG A 188 -8.10 -13.02 12.02
N VAL A 189 -7.39 -12.23 12.82
CA VAL A 189 -5.99 -11.90 12.60
C VAL A 189 -5.13 -13.01 13.21
N LEU A 190 -4.31 -13.67 12.38
CA LEU A 190 -3.34 -14.66 12.83
C LEU A 190 -2.04 -14.01 13.32
N GLY A 191 -1.68 -12.87 12.73
CA GLY A 191 -0.46 -12.14 13.07
C GLY A 191 -0.23 -10.92 12.20
N ARG A 192 0.96 -10.35 12.29
CA ARG A 192 1.39 -9.20 11.49
C ARG A 192 2.76 -9.46 10.87
N SER A 193 2.99 -8.87 9.73
CA SER A 193 4.29 -8.92 9.08
C SER A 193 5.32 -7.99 9.76
N PRO A 194 6.61 -8.17 9.49
CA PRO A 194 7.60 -7.12 9.66
C PRO A 194 7.19 -5.85 8.92
N ARG A 195 7.64 -4.69 9.41
CA ARG A 195 7.38 -3.39 8.78
C ARG A 195 8.33 -3.12 7.62
N ALA A 196 7.85 -2.32 6.67
CA ALA A 196 8.59 -1.76 5.56
C ALA A 196 8.10 -0.32 5.29
N PRO A 197 8.81 0.50 4.51
CA PRO A 197 8.33 1.84 4.16
C PRO A 197 6.96 1.80 3.49
N ALA A 198 6.05 2.66 3.95
CA ALA A 198 4.70 2.77 3.42
C ALA A 198 4.70 3.33 1.98
N PRO A 199 3.61 3.15 1.21
CA PRO A 199 3.47 3.69 -0.13
C PRO A 199 3.70 5.20 -0.18
N PRO A 200 4.77 5.70 -0.85
CA PRO A 200 5.12 7.11 -0.86
C PRO A 200 4.25 7.93 -1.82
N TYR A 201 4.17 9.22 -1.56
CA TYR A 201 3.79 10.22 -2.54
C TYR A 201 4.95 10.47 -3.48
N ILE A 202 4.65 10.53 -4.77
CA ILE A 202 5.62 10.68 -5.86
C ILE A 202 5.15 11.71 -6.88
N CYS A 203 6.08 12.23 -7.66
CA CYS A 203 5.79 12.95 -8.90
C CYS A 203 6.66 12.45 -10.05
N SER A 204 6.37 12.91 -11.28
CA SER A 204 7.15 12.55 -12.45
C SER A 204 8.64 12.87 -12.25
N ARG A 205 9.51 12.05 -12.81
CA ARG A 205 10.95 12.29 -12.89
C ARG A 205 11.31 13.56 -13.66
N GLU A 206 10.40 14.01 -14.53
CA GLU A 206 10.58 15.23 -15.33
C GLU A 206 10.29 16.51 -14.53
N THR A 207 9.75 16.38 -13.30
CA THR A 207 9.51 17.51 -12.40
C THR A 207 10.84 18.12 -11.97
N SER A 208 10.96 19.44 -12.02
CA SER A 208 12.17 20.13 -11.58
C SER A 208 12.42 19.92 -10.08
N ARG A 209 13.67 19.96 -9.65
CA ARG A 209 14.00 19.85 -8.21
C ARG A 209 13.33 20.94 -7.37
N ASP A 210 13.26 22.16 -7.91
CA ASP A 210 12.62 23.28 -7.22
C ASP A 210 11.10 23.04 -7.08
N ASP A 211 10.48 22.44 -8.08
CA ASP A 211 9.06 22.06 -7.97
C ASP A 211 8.84 20.92 -6.98
N VAL A 212 9.76 19.95 -6.93
CA VAL A 212 9.69 18.87 -5.91
C VAL A 212 9.75 19.46 -4.50
N GLU A 213 10.65 20.41 -4.23
CA GLU A 213 10.71 21.06 -2.91
C GLU A 213 9.43 21.87 -2.63
N ARG A 214 8.92 22.64 -3.60
CA ARG A 214 7.63 23.33 -3.46
C ARG A 214 6.46 22.37 -3.20
N MET A 215 6.47 21.17 -3.81
CA MET A 215 5.47 20.12 -3.54
C MET A 215 5.60 19.56 -2.13
N ARG A 216 6.79 19.44 -1.58
CA ARG A 216 7.05 19.06 -0.19
C ARG A 216 6.49 20.11 0.78
N ASP A 217 6.77 21.38 0.52
CA ASP A 217 6.27 22.50 1.32
C ASP A 217 4.73 22.53 1.27
N ALA A 218 4.13 22.38 0.10
CA ALA A 218 2.68 22.28 -0.06
C ALA A 218 2.06 21.12 0.73
N LEU A 219 2.74 19.99 0.78
CA LEU A 219 2.28 18.85 1.58
C LEU A 219 2.38 19.14 3.09
N VAL A 220 3.43 19.83 3.54
CA VAL A 220 3.57 20.29 4.94
C VAL A 220 2.43 21.25 5.30
N ASP A 221 2.13 22.22 4.42
CA ASP A 221 1.02 23.15 4.61
C ASP A 221 -0.32 22.43 4.68
N ALA A 222 -0.59 21.47 3.78
CA ALA A 222 -1.81 20.67 3.80
C ALA A 222 -1.92 19.79 5.06
N LEU A 223 -0.82 19.27 5.58
CA LEU A 223 -0.80 18.50 6.83
C LEU A 223 -1.09 19.38 8.06
N ALA A 224 -0.70 20.65 8.01
CA ALA A 224 -0.94 21.62 9.08
C ALA A 224 -2.33 22.28 9.00
N ASP A 225 -3.01 22.21 7.86
CA ASP A 225 -4.30 22.86 7.61
C ASP A 225 -5.41 22.26 8.51
N PRO A 226 -6.02 23.05 9.41
CA PRO A 226 -7.09 22.58 10.28
C PRO A 226 -8.37 22.18 9.50
N ASP A 227 -8.62 22.79 8.33
CA ASP A 227 -9.78 22.48 7.51
C ASP A 227 -9.72 21.06 6.93
N LEU A 228 -8.51 20.48 6.88
CA LEU A 228 -8.28 19.10 6.42
C LEU A 228 -8.20 18.08 7.57
N ALA A 229 -8.42 18.49 8.81
CA ALA A 229 -8.31 17.60 9.96
C ALA A 229 -9.28 16.41 9.87
N SER A 230 -10.53 16.66 9.44
CA SER A 230 -11.54 15.60 9.32
C SER A 230 -11.16 14.55 8.27
N CYS A 231 -10.76 14.95 7.07
CA CYS A 231 -10.39 14.00 6.03
C CYS A 231 -9.09 13.27 6.37
N ARG A 232 -8.10 13.93 7.00
CA ARG A 232 -6.91 13.26 7.50
C ARG A 232 -7.23 12.21 8.56
N ASP A 233 -8.13 12.53 9.48
CA ASP A 233 -8.55 11.56 10.50
C ASP A 233 -9.27 10.36 9.88
N GLU A 234 -10.17 10.59 8.92
CA GLU A 234 -10.87 9.53 8.21
C GLU A 234 -9.90 8.64 7.43
N LEU A 235 -8.88 9.21 6.80
CA LEU A 235 -7.81 8.50 6.11
C LEU A 235 -6.70 7.99 7.05
N MET A 236 -6.80 8.25 8.35
CA MET A 236 -5.81 7.88 9.38
C MET A 236 -4.41 8.46 9.14
N ILE A 237 -4.31 9.59 8.43
CA ILE A 237 -3.04 10.28 8.14
C ILE A 237 -2.67 11.18 9.32
N ARG A 238 -1.49 10.96 9.93
CA ARG A 238 -0.96 11.77 11.04
C ARG A 238 0.23 12.65 10.66
N GLY A 239 0.76 12.47 9.46
CA GLY A 239 1.90 13.23 8.98
C GLY A 239 2.52 12.61 7.75
N ALA A 240 3.68 13.10 7.37
CA ALA A 240 4.52 12.51 6.33
C ALA A 240 6.00 12.77 6.67
N LYS A 241 6.88 11.90 6.17
CA LYS A 241 8.32 12.03 6.31
C LYS A 241 9.01 11.79 4.99
N LEU A 242 10.09 12.51 4.73
CA LEU A 242 10.99 12.17 3.64
C LEU A 242 11.72 10.87 4.00
N VAL A 243 11.55 9.86 3.18
CA VAL A 243 12.26 8.57 3.28
C VAL A 243 13.08 8.41 2.01
N GLU A 244 14.38 8.20 2.18
CA GLU A 244 15.29 8.00 1.07
C GLU A 244 14.94 6.72 0.32
N LEU A 245 15.15 6.72 -1.01
CA LEU A 245 14.80 5.60 -1.90
C LEU A 245 15.48 4.30 -1.48
N GLU A 246 16.69 4.39 -0.94
CA GLU A 246 17.48 3.25 -0.46
C GLU A 246 16.78 2.46 0.65
N LYS A 247 15.97 3.12 1.49
CA LYS A 247 15.18 2.45 2.54
C LYS A 247 14.12 1.52 1.96
N TYR A 248 13.61 1.82 0.76
CA TYR A 248 12.70 0.93 0.04
C TYR A 248 13.39 -0.35 -0.46
N GLY A 249 14.72 -0.41 -0.48
CA GLY A 249 15.50 -1.61 -0.76
C GLY A 249 15.14 -2.79 0.15
N ARG A 250 14.63 -2.53 1.37
CA ARG A 250 14.10 -3.57 2.27
C ARG A 250 12.94 -4.36 1.63
N ILE A 251 12.10 -3.70 0.84
CA ILE A 251 11.00 -4.34 0.11
C ILE A 251 11.56 -5.31 -0.94
N ASP A 252 12.61 -4.92 -1.65
CA ASP A 252 13.29 -5.77 -2.62
C ASP A 252 13.97 -6.98 -1.96
N GLU A 253 14.59 -6.77 -0.80
CA GLU A 253 15.17 -7.85 -0.01
C GLU A 253 14.11 -8.88 0.40
N MET A 254 12.98 -8.43 0.93
CA MET A 254 11.87 -9.31 1.30
C MET A 254 11.32 -10.07 0.08
N ALA A 255 11.20 -9.43 -1.08
CA ALA A 255 10.76 -10.10 -2.30
C ALA A 255 11.74 -11.20 -2.71
N ARG A 256 13.05 -10.92 -2.70
CA ARG A 256 14.10 -11.91 -3.01
C ARG A 256 14.14 -13.09 -2.04
N ILE A 257 13.87 -12.86 -0.75
CA ILE A 257 13.75 -13.94 0.24
C ILE A 257 12.63 -14.90 -0.16
N GLY A 258 11.46 -14.39 -0.53
CA GLY A 258 10.34 -15.20 -1.02
C GLY A 258 10.67 -15.96 -2.30
N GLU A 259 11.27 -15.28 -3.28
CA GLU A 259 11.69 -15.86 -4.55
C GLU A 259 12.72 -17.01 -4.35
N SER A 260 13.74 -16.81 -3.50
CA SER A 260 14.78 -17.81 -3.22
C SER A 260 14.26 -19.07 -2.53
N ALA A 261 13.11 -18.99 -1.88
CA ALA A 261 12.45 -20.14 -1.25
C ALA A 261 11.49 -20.88 -2.19
N GLY A 262 11.54 -20.61 -3.50
CA GLY A 262 10.68 -21.25 -4.49
C GLY A 262 9.23 -20.71 -4.51
N MET A 263 9.00 -19.56 -3.89
CA MET A 263 7.71 -18.86 -3.89
C MET A 263 7.56 -18.02 -5.16
N VAL A 264 7.79 -18.64 -6.31
CA VAL A 264 7.60 -18.01 -7.63
C VAL A 264 6.31 -18.48 -8.27
N ASP A 265 5.79 -17.66 -9.17
CA ASP A 265 4.59 -17.97 -9.93
C ASP A 265 4.93 -18.95 -11.06
N HIS A 266 4.04 -19.89 -11.27
CA HIS A 266 4.05 -20.80 -12.43
C HIS A 266 2.72 -20.68 -13.16
#